data_a20d9da24fae516648bfb49d1413a312
#
_entry.id   a20d9da24fae516648bfb49d1413a312
#
_cell.length_a   1.000
_cell.length_b   1.000
_cell.length_c   1.000
_cell.angle_alpha   90.00
_cell.angle_beta   90.00
_cell.angle_gamma   90.00
#
_symmetry.space_group_name_H-M   'P 1'
#
loop_
_entity.id
_entity.type
_entity.pdbx_description
1 polymer ?
#
loop_
_entity_poly.entity_id
_entity_poly.type
_entity_poly.pdbx_seq_one_letter_code
_entity_poly.pdbx_strand_id
1 'polypeptide(L)'
;MPISNETSANKVLYLLGARKRKLSWMLLLFLTASLFDVLGIGLIVPYVELIVRPDDFIQSELGGIFTDLFGILSTEDILIVFGVVLVSVFVIKMIFGLLINYIILNFCFSLAVDLKSNLMQTYQQMSYIEYIKRNSSEYIYNINLASVFSQSILLSIMRVISESVVAISIILLLFWYNGIALLMLVALIGGVTIAYDQLFKKRIEANGTIINKS
;
A
#
# COMPACT_ATOMS: atom_id res chain seq x y z
N MET A 1 5.60 2.64 -35.53
CA MET A 1 6.40 3.33 -34.47
C MET A 1 7.11 2.27 -33.65
N PRO A 2 8.43 2.27 -33.54
CA PRO A 2 9.17 1.25 -32.82
C PRO A 2 9.07 1.50 -31.31
N ILE A 3 8.25 0.72 -30.62
CA ILE A 3 8.20 0.66 -29.15
C ILE A 3 9.04 -0.55 -28.72
N SER A 4 10.35 -0.48 -28.99
CA SER A 4 11.29 -1.48 -28.50
C SER A 4 12.26 -0.79 -27.52
N ASN A 5 12.35 -1.30 -26.30
CA ASN A 5 13.27 -0.97 -25.22
C ASN A 5 12.91 0.15 -24.22
N GLU A 6 11.68 0.65 -24.14
CA GLU A 6 11.31 1.43 -22.97
C GLU A 6 10.91 0.50 -21.82
N THR A 7 11.51 0.74 -20.65
CA THR A 7 11.19 0.04 -19.41
C THR A 7 9.68 0.11 -19.14
N SER A 8 9.06 -0.98 -18.67
CA SER A 8 7.61 -1.05 -18.41
C SER A 8 7.09 0.13 -17.58
N ALA A 9 7.95 0.70 -16.71
CA ALA A 9 7.66 1.90 -15.93
C ALA A 9 7.44 3.15 -16.81
N ASN A 10 8.21 3.34 -17.89
CA ASN A 10 8.06 4.48 -18.80
C ASN A 10 6.75 4.41 -19.59
N LYS A 11 6.32 3.20 -19.96
CA LYS A 11 5.03 2.99 -20.64
C LYS A 11 3.84 3.32 -19.72
N VAL A 12 3.91 2.90 -18.46
CA VAL A 12 2.92 3.27 -17.43
C VAL A 12 2.90 4.77 -17.20
N LEU A 13 4.07 5.41 -17.07
CA LEU A 13 4.21 6.85 -16.93
C LEU A 13 3.69 7.65 -18.13
N TYR A 14 3.81 7.11 -19.35
CA TYR A 14 3.25 7.71 -20.55
C TYR A 14 1.72 7.66 -20.56
N LEU A 15 1.14 6.50 -20.20
CA LEU A 15 -0.31 6.32 -20.07
C LEU A 15 -0.94 7.20 -18.99
N LEU A 16 -0.19 7.52 -17.93
CA LEU A 16 -0.62 8.42 -16.87
C LEU A 16 -0.72 9.90 -17.31
N GLY A 17 -0.02 10.32 -18.37
CA GLY A 17 -0.11 11.63 -19.02
C GLY A 17 -0.14 12.80 -18.02
N ALA A 18 -1.18 13.64 -18.11
CA ALA A 18 -1.39 14.83 -17.26
C ALA A 18 -1.68 14.49 -15.77
N ARG A 19 -1.92 13.22 -15.42
CA ARG A 19 -2.27 12.79 -14.05
C ARG A 19 -1.06 12.56 -13.15
N LYS A 20 0.18 12.79 -13.62
CA LYS A 20 1.42 12.66 -12.83
C LYS A 20 1.38 13.48 -11.53
N ARG A 21 0.75 14.65 -11.54
CA ARG A 21 0.58 15.50 -10.35
C ARG A 21 -0.30 14.85 -9.29
N LYS A 22 -1.32 14.08 -9.68
CA LYS A 22 -2.15 13.32 -8.75
C LYS A 22 -1.36 12.19 -8.09
N LEU A 23 -0.45 11.56 -8.83
CA LEU A 23 0.42 10.50 -8.31
C LEU A 23 1.34 11.03 -7.20
N SER A 24 1.95 12.21 -7.39
CA SER A 24 2.79 12.83 -6.36
C SER A 24 1.99 13.16 -5.10
N TRP A 25 0.74 13.60 -5.25
CA TRP A 25 -0.16 13.86 -4.13
C TRP A 25 -0.53 12.58 -3.37
N MET A 26 -0.74 11.47 -4.10
CA MET A 26 -0.99 10.16 -3.49
C MET A 26 0.22 9.65 -2.71
N LEU A 27 1.44 9.83 -3.22
CA LEU A 27 2.66 9.47 -2.50
C LEU A 27 2.79 10.25 -1.19
N LEU A 28 2.45 11.54 -1.19
CA LEU A 28 2.45 12.36 0.03
C LEU A 28 1.42 11.86 1.04
N LEU A 29 0.23 11.47 0.60
CA LEU A 29 -0.77 10.84 1.45
C LEU A 29 -0.31 9.49 2.01
N PHE A 30 0.42 8.68 1.22
CA PHE A 30 0.98 7.41 1.70
C PHE A 30 2.02 7.64 2.79
N LEU A 31 2.87 8.67 2.63
CA LEU A 31 3.83 9.06 3.65
C LEU A 31 3.15 9.55 4.94
N THR A 32 2.10 10.38 4.84
CA THR A 32 1.36 10.81 6.03
C THR A 32 0.68 9.66 6.75
N ALA A 33 0.09 8.71 6.02
CA ALA A 33 -0.50 7.54 6.63
C ALA A 33 0.54 6.63 7.29
N SER A 34 1.71 6.46 6.67
CA SER A 34 2.79 5.67 7.28
C SER A 34 3.30 6.26 8.60
N LEU A 35 3.22 7.59 8.78
CA LEU A 35 3.52 8.22 10.07
C LEU A 35 2.54 7.78 11.16
N PHE A 36 1.25 7.69 10.84
CA PHE A 36 0.25 7.16 11.79
C PHE A 36 0.46 5.68 12.09
N ASP A 37 0.93 4.89 11.11
CA ASP A 37 1.30 3.49 11.33
C ASP A 37 2.46 3.37 12.31
N VAL A 38 3.51 4.17 12.11
CA VAL A 38 4.69 4.23 12.97
C VAL A 38 4.32 4.71 14.37
N LEU A 39 3.52 5.78 14.49
CA LEU A 39 3.04 6.30 15.77
C LEU A 39 2.19 5.26 16.51
N GLY A 40 1.26 4.60 15.83
CA GLY A 40 0.42 3.58 16.45
C GLY A 40 1.24 2.42 17.04
N ILE A 41 2.21 1.91 16.29
CA ILE A 41 3.09 0.83 16.76
C ILE A 41 4.03 1.36 17.86
N GLY A 42 4.58 2.56 17.68
CA GLY A 42 5.50 3.17 18.63
C GLY A 42 4.87 3.45 20.00
N LEU A 43 3.57 3.76 20.05
CA LEU A 43 2.86 4.00 21.30
C LEU A 43 2.48 2.72 22.06
N ILE A 44 2.49 1.56 21.41
CA ILE A 44 2.18 0.29 22.10
C ILE A 44 3.24 -0.02 23.17
N VAL A 45 4.52 0.20 22.86
CA VAL A 45 5.63 -0.13 23.77
C VAL A 45 5.52 0.66 25.08
N PRO A 46 5.44 2.00 25.07
CA PRO A 46 5.30 2.76 26.29
C PRO A 46 3.97 2.51 27.02
N TYR A 47 2.89 2.15 26.32
CA TYR A 47 1.64 1.74 26.95
C TYR A 47 1.79 0.42 27.73
N VAL A 48 2.48 -0.56 27.16
CA VAL A 48 2.77 -1.81 27.86
C VAL A 48 3.71 -1.56 29.04
N GLU A 49 4.70 -0.69 28.90
CA GLU A 49 5.60 -0.30 29.97
C GLU A 49 4.85 0.35 31.14
N LEU A 50 3.88 1.23 30.86
CA LEU A 50 3.00 1.84 31.86
C LEU A 50 2.19 0.79 32.62
N ILE A 51 1.73 -0.29 31.96
CA ILE A 51 0.99 -1.39 32.62
C ILE A 51 1.91 -2.23 33.52
N VAL A 52 3.11 -2.55 33.02
CA VAL A 52 4.01 -3.51 33.70
C VAL A 52 4.85 -2.83 34.76
N ARG A 53 5.28 -1.58 34.54
CA ARG A 53 6.16 -0.80 35.43
C ARG A 53 5.73 0.67 35.45
N PRO A 54 4.61 0.99 36.15
CA PRO A 54 4.07 2.35 36.15
C PRO A 54 5.06 3.39 36.71
N ASP A 55 5.83 3.04 37.72
CA ASP A 55 6.78 3.96 38.37
C ASP A 55 7.94 4.33 37.41
N ASP A 56 8.44 3.38 36.64
CA ASP A 56 9.49 3.60 35.67
C ASP A 56 8.99 4.49 34.52
N PHE A 57 7.75 4.28 34.05
CA PHE A 57 7.12 5.09 33.00
C PHE A 57 6.90 6.54 33.44
N ILE A 58 6.40 6.79 34.65
CA ILE A 58 6.15 8.15 35.18
C ILE A 58 7.46 8.96 35.28
N GLN A 59 8.59 8.29 35.56
CA GLN A 59 9.92 8.92 35.60
C GLN A 59 10.55 9.08 34.21
N SER A 60 9.98 8.49 33.16
CA SER A 60 10.45 8.65 31.79
C SER A 60 10.08 10.02 31.20
N GLU A 61 10.79 10.45 30.15
CA GLU A 61 10.48 11.70 29.45
C GLU A 61 9.03 11.73 28.92
N LEU A 62 8.51 10.61 28.46
CA LEU A 62 7.13 10.48 27.98
C LEU A 62 6.13 10.61 29.13
N GLY A 63 6.39 9.98 30.26
CA GLY A 63 5.57 10.12 31.45
C GLY A 63 5.51 11.57 31.95
N GLY A 64 6.66 12.27 31.96
CA GLY A 64 6.74 13.69 32.26
C GLY A 64 5.88 14.56 31.36
N ILE A 65 5.97 14.37 30.03
CA ILE A 65 5.15 15.09 29.06
C ILE A 65 3.64 14.84 29.27
N PHE A 66 3.26 13.59 29.59
CA PHE A 66 1.86 13.25 29.85
C PHE A 66 1.33 13.89 31.13
N THR A 67 2.11 13.87 32.20
CA THR A 67 1.72 14.52 33.50
C THR A 67 1.61 16.03 33.33
N ASP A 68 2.51 16.66 32.58
CA ASP A 68 2.50 18.12 32.35
C ASP A 68 1.35 18.57 31.46
N LEU A 69 1.07 17.81 30.39
CA LEU A 69 -0.01 18.14 29.45
C LEU A 69 -1.42 17.95 30.01
N PHE A 70 -1.63 16.90 30.78
CA PHE A 70 -2.96 16.52 31.26
C PHE A 70 -3.18 16.86 32.74
N GLY A 71 -2.15 17.30 33.46
CA GLY A 71 -2.23 17.66 34.89
C GLY A 71 -2.61 16.48 35.81
N ILE A 72 -2.31 15.25 35.40
CA ILE A 72 -2.78 14.02 36.03
C ILE A 72 -1.70 13.50 36.96
N LEU A 73 -2.10 13.21 38.22
CA LEU A 73 -1.21 12.78 39.29
C LEU A 73 -1.37 11.29 39.67
N SER A 74 -2.49 10.64 39.27
CA SER A 74 -2.70 9.23 39.59
C SER A 74 -2.31 8.32 38.45
N THR A 75 -1.68 7.19 38.76
CA THR A 75 -1.27 6.17 37.77
C THR A 75 -2.47 5.61 36.98
N GLU A 76 -3.61 5.47 37.63
CA GLU A 76 -4.85 4.95 37.03
C GLU A 76 -5.38 5.90 35.97
N ASP A 77 -5.38 7.21 36.22
CA ASP A 77 -5.83 8.22 35.27
C ASP A 77 -4.90 8.30 34.06
N ILE A 78 -3.58 8.22 34.25
CA ILE A 78 -2.60 8.18 33.17
C ILE A 78 -2.87 6.99 32.28
N LEU A 79 -3.15 5.81 32.84
CA LEU A 79 -3.43 4.59 32.09
C LEU A 79 -4.68 4.70 31.22
N ILE A 80 -5.74 5.30 31.76
CA ILE A 80 -7.00 5.54 31.04
C ILE A 80 -6.77 6.55 29.91
N VAL A 81 -6.15 7.69 30.20
CA VAL A 81 -5.91 8.75 29.21
C VAL A 81 -5.00 8.25 28.10
N PHE A 82 -3.92 7.56 28.44
CA PHE A 82 -3.01 6.97 27.44
C PHE A 82 -3.71 5.92 26.58
N GLY A 83 -4.56 5.09 27.19
CA GLY A 83 -5.39 4.12 26.46
C GLY A 83 -6.35 4.80 25.47
N VAL A 84 -7.01 5.89 25.87
CA VAL A 84 -7.89 6.67 25.00
C VAL A 84 -7.11 7.31 23.85
N VAL A 85 -5.92 7.87 24.12
CA VAL A 85 -5.04 8.42 23.09
C VAL A 85 -4.63 7.33 22.09
N LEU A 86 -4.23 6.18 22.60
CA LEU A 86 -3.83 5.04 21.75
C LEU A 86 -4.98 4.58 20.86
N VAL A 87 -6.18 4.37 21.42
CA VAL A 87 -7.37 4.02 20.63
C VAL A 87 -7.68 5.09 19.58
N SER A 88 -7.58 6.38 19.95
CA SER A 88 -7.82 7.50 19.03
C SER A 88 -6.84 7.47 17.85
N VAL A 89 -5.57 7.21 18.08
CA VAL A 89 -4.55 7.06 17.01
C VAL A 89 -4.91 5.91 16.08
N PHE A 90 -5.35 4.76 16.61
CA PHE A 90 -5.77 3.62 15.78
C PHE A 90 -7.04 3.91 14.98
N VAL A 91 -8.00 4.64 15.54
CA VAL A 91 -9.21 5.07 14.79
C VAL A 91 -8.83 6.03 13.66
N ILE A 92 -7.97 7.02 13.92
CA ILE A 92 -7.47 7.93 12.90
C ILE A 92 -6.74 7.16 11.80
N LYS A 93 -5.85 6.23 12.16
CA LYS A 93 -5.16 5.33 11.23
C LYS A 93 -6.14 4.56 10.33
N MET A 94 -7.21 4.00 10.91
CA MET A 94 -8.23 3.27 10.17
C MET A 94 -8.92 4.18 9.13
N ILE A 95 -9.28 5.40 9.53
CA ILE A 95 -9.90 6.38 8.64
C ILE A 95 -8.95 6.74 7.49
N PHE A 96 -7.67 6.98 7.77
CA PHE A 96 -6.67 7.25 6.73
C PHE A 96 -6.49 6.07 5.77
N GLY A 97 -6.49 4.84 6.27
CA GLY A 97 -6.42 3.63 5.45
C GLY A 97 -7.61 3.51 4.48
N LEU A 98 -8.83 3.78 4.97
CA LEU A 98 -10.03 3.80 4.13
C LEU A 98 -9.97 4.92 3.07
N LEU A 99 -9.52 6.12 3.44
CA LEU A 99 -9.33 7.24 2.54
C LEU A 99 -8.33 6.93 1.43
N ILE A 100 -7.19 6.36 1.76
CA ILE A 100 -6.16 5.95 0.79
C ILE A 100 -6.73 4.93 -0.19
N ASN A 101 -7.39 3.88 0.32
CA ASN A 101 -7.98 2.86 -0.53
C ASN A 101 -9.03 3.46 -1.48
N TYR A 102 -9.87 4.37 -1.00
CA TYR A 102 -10.83 5.10 -1.82
C TYR A 102 -10.15 5.93 -2.92
N ILE A 103 -9.09 6.67 -2.58
CA ILE A 103 -8.34 7.51 -3.53
C ILE A 103 -7.68 6.66 -4.61
N ILE A 104 -7.06 5.53 -4.23
CA ILE A 104 -6.45 4.58 -5.17
C ILE A 104 -7.51 4.04 -6.14
N LEU A 105 -8.63 3.55 -5.61
CA LEU A 105 -9.73 3.01 -6.41
C LEU A 105 -10.27 4.06 -7.38
N ASN A 106 -10.61 5.24 -6.87
CA ASN A 106 -11.15 6.33 -7.68
C ASN A 106 -10.17 6.76 -8.79
N PHE A 107 -8.88 6.79 -8.50
CA PHE A 107 -7.84 7.08 -9.49
C PHE A 107 -7.80 6.02 -10.60
N CYS A 108 -7.76 4.75 -10.24
CA CYS A 108 -7.69 3.64 -11.18
C CYS A 108 -8.95 3.53 -12.05
N PHE A 109 -10.13 3.66 -11.43
CA PHE A 109 -11.41 3.64 -12.17
C PHE A 109 -11.57 4.83 -13.09
N SER A 110 -11.20 6.04 -12.65
CA SER A 110 -11.23 7.22 -13.54
C SER A 110 -10.30 7.06 -14.73
N LEU A 111 -9.11 6.48 -14.55
CA LEU A 111 -8.20 6.21 -15.66
C LEU A 111 -8.77 5.16 -16.61
N ALA A 112 -9.44 4.13 -16.10
CA ALA A 112 -10.10 3.13 -16.94
C ALA A 112 -11.18 3.75 -17.83
N VAL A 113 -11.98 4.66 -17.27
CA VAL A 113 -13.02 5.38 -18.03
C VAL A 113 -12.39 6.25 -19.12
N ASP A 114 -11.33 7.01 -18.80
CA ASP A 114 -10.66 7.86 -19.80
C ASP A 114 -10.04 7.04 -20.92
N LEU A 115 -9.34 5.94 -20.59
CA LEU A 115 -8.74 5.06 -21.60
C LEU A 115 -9.79 4.45 -22.53
N LYS A 116 -10.92 3.99 -21.97
CA LYS A 116 -12.04 3.47 -22.76
C LYS A 116 -12.63 4.53 -23.67
N SER A 117 -12.90 5.73 -23.13
CA SER A 117 -13.48 6.85 -23.89
C SER A 117 -12.57 7.25 -25.03
N ASN A 118 -11.27 7.38 -24.79
CA ASN A 118 -10.29 7.73 -25.80
C ASN A 118 -10.19 6.66 -26.91
N LEU A 119 -10.18 5.38 -26.53
CA LEU A 119 -10.18 4.28 -27.51
C LEU A 119 -11.47 4.30 -28.34
N MET A 120 -12.62 4.44 -27.71
CA MET A 120 -13.91 4.50 -28.41
C MET A 120 -13.97 5.68 -29.37
N GLN A 121 -13.54 6.87 -28.93
CA GLN A 121 -13.47 8.06 -29.77
C GLN A 121 -12.53 7.84 -30.97
N THR A 122 -11.36 7.24 -30.73
CA THR A 122 -10.41 6.92 -31.81
C THR A 122 -11.04 5.97 -32.82
N TYR A 123 -11.74 4.93 -32.38
CA TYR A 123 -12.39 3.97 -33.27
C TYR A 123 -13.56 4.59 -34.06
N GLN A 124 -14.32 5.51 -33.44
CA GLN A 124 -15.42 6.22 -34.13
C GLN A 124 -14.90 7.22 -35.17
N GLN A 125 -13.69 7.75 -34.99
CA GLN A 125 -13.08 8.70 -35.93
C GLN A 125 -12.28 8.03 -37.06
N MET A 126 -12.13 6.69 -37.02
CA MET A 126 -11.47 5.93 -38.07
C MET A 126 -12.26 6.00 -39.41
N SER A 127 -11.53 6.02 -40.53
CA SER A 127 -12.16 5.87 -41.84
C SER A 127 -12.83 4.49 -41.93
N TYR A 128 -13.95 4.43 -42.68
CA TYR A 128 -14.67 3.16 -42.90
C TYR A 128 -13.76 2.06 -43.46
N ILE A 129 -12.85 2.42 -44.37
CA ILE A 129 -11.90 1.50 -45.00
C ILE A 129 -10.92 0.90 -43.98
N GLU A 130 -10.50 1.68 -42.99
CA GLU A 130 -9.64 1.18 -41.90
C GLU A 130 -10.42 0.35 -40.91
N TYR A 131 -11.64 0.76 -40.60
CA TYR A 131 -12.51 0.05 -39.67
C TYR A 131 -12.84 -1.38 -40.13
N ILE A 132 -13.15 -1.58 -41.41
CA ILE A 132 -13.51 -2.91 -41.96
C ILE A 132 -12.33 -3.86 -42.10
N LYS A 133 -11.08 -3.37 -42.04
CA LYS A 133 -9.87 -4.21 -42.12
C LYS A 133 -9.66 -5.09 -40.89
N ARG A 134 -10.31 -4.77 -39.78
CA ARG A 134 -10.19 -5.49 -38.53
C ARG A 134 -11.54 -6.04 -38.08
N ASN A 135 -11.48 -7.15 -37.33
CA ASN A 135 -12.71 -7.72 -36.76
C ASN A 135 -13.23 -6.85 -35.62
N SER A 136 -14.54 -6.64 -35.59
CA SER A 136 -15.21 -5.91 -34.49
C SER A 136 -14.86 -6.46 -33.09
N SER A 137 -14.63 -7.76 -32.97
CA SER A 137 -14.19 -8.39 -31.74
C SER A 137 -12.84 -7.88 -31.22
N GLU A 138 -11.93 -7.47 -32.12
CA GLU A 138 -10.62 -6.90 -31.74
C GLU A 138 -10.77 -5.53 -31.05
N TYR A 139 -11.67 -4.69 -31.54
CA TYR A 139 -11.96 -3.40 -30.94
C TYR A 139 -12.56 -3.55 -29.52
N ILE A 140 -13.52 -4.47 -29.38
CA ILE A 140 -14.14 -4.78 -28.08
C ILE A 140 -13.09 -5.34 -27.10
N TYR A 141 -12.23 -6.24 -27.58
CA TYR A 141 -11.14 -6.80 -26.80
C TYR A 141 -10.18 -5.71 -26.28
N ASN A 142 -9.75 -4.79 -27.14
CA ASN A 142 -8.84 -3.70 -26.76
C ASN A 142 -9.48 -2.74 -25.73
N ILE A 143 -10.77 -2.44 -25.87
CA ILE A 143 -11.50 -1.62 -24.88
C ILE A 143 -11.57 -2.35 -23.53
N ASN A 144 -11.81 -3.66 -23.53
CA ASN A 144 -11.83 -4.45 -22.32
C ASN A 144 -10.43 -4.57 -21.68
N LEU A 145 -9.39 -4.73 -22.51
CA LEU A 145 -8.00 -4.78 -22.04
C LEU A 145 -7.58 -3.50 -21.32
N ALA A 146 -8.02 -2.34 -21.79
CA ALA A 146 -7.79 -1.05 -21.08
C ALA A 146 -8.39 -1.05 -19.67
N SER A 147 -9.55 -1.70 -19.48
CA SER A 147 -10.14 -1.87 -18.14
C SER A 147 -9.33 -2.80 -17.26
N VAL A 148 -8.97 -3.95 -17.79
CA VAL A 148 -8.17 -4.94 -17.04
C VAL A 148 -6.85 -4.33 -16.61
N PHE A 149 -6.19 -3.57 -17.50
CA PHE A 149 -4.96 -2.86 -17.17
C PHE A 149 -5.15 -1.91 -15.99
N SER A 150 -6.16 -1.04 -16.04
CA SER A 150 -6.37 -0.01 -15.00
C SER A 150 -6.90 -0.58 -13.70
N GLN A 151 -7.82 -1.54 -13.75
CA GLN A 151 -8.50 -2.07 -12.58
C GLN A 151 -7.73 -3.20 -11.88
N SER A 152 -6.88 -3.93 -12.58
CA SER A 152 -6.10 -5.02 -12.00
C SER A 152 -4.64 -4.65 -11.86
N ILE A 153 -3.97 -4.32 -12.96
CA ILE A 153 -2.51 -4.12 -12.94
C ILE A 153 -2.16 -2.81 -12.22
N LEU A 154 -2.75 -1.69 -12.63
CA LEU A 154 -2.41 -0.40 -12.03
C LEU A 154 -2.85 -0.32 -10.56
N LEU A 155 -4.02 -0.86 -10.23
CA LEU A 155 -4.50 -0.91 -8.86
C LEU A 155 -3.55 -1.73 -7.97
N SER A 156 -3.07 -2.88 -8.44
CA SER A 156 -2.09 -3.69 -7.71
C SER A 156 -0.77 -2.94 -7.51
N ILE A 157 -0.28 -2.24 -8.54
CA ILE A 157 0.95 -1.43 -8.44
C ILE A 157 0.77 -0.31 -7.41
N MET A 158 -0.35 0.40 -7.41
CA MET A 158 -0.61 1.48 -6.45
C MET A 158 -0.68 0.96 -5.02
N ARG A 159 -1.29 -0.19 -4.80
CA ARG A 159 -1.31 -0.85 -3.48
C ARG A 159 0.09 -1.25 -3.03
N VAL A 160 0.86 -1.91 -3.89
CA VAL A 160 2.24 -2.30 -3.57
C VAL A 160 3.08 -1.08 -3.21
N ILE A 161 2.95 0.04 -3.92
CA ILE A 161 3.67 1.28 -3.60
C ILE A 161 3.23 1.79 -2.22
N SER A 162 1.92 1.86 -1.95
CA SER A 162 1.39 2.32 -0.66
C SER A 162 1.91 1.46 0.51
N GLU A 163 1.80 0.15 0.38
CA GLU A 163 2.25 -0.80 1.41
C GLU A 163 3.77 -0.81 1.58
N SER A 164 4.53 -0.60 0.50
CA SER A 164 5.99 -0.47 0.56
C SER A 164 6.44 0.75 1.36
N VAL A 165 5.74 1.87 1.24
CA VAL A 165 6.03 3.08 2.04
C VAL A 165 5.85 2.79 3.53
N VAL A 166 4.76 2.12 3.90
CA VAL A 166 4.49 1.72 5.30
C VAL A 166 5.56 0.74 5.79
N ALA A 167 5.86 -0.30 5.00
CA ALA A 167 6.88 -1.29 5.35
C ALA A 167 8.26 -0.67 5.58
N ILE A 168 8.69 0.23 4.69
CA ILE A 168 9.97 0.94 4.83
C ILE A 168 9.98 1.80 6.09
N SER A 169 8.87 2.50 6.39
CA SER A 169 8.77 3.33 7.59
C SER A 169 8.88 2.51 8.88
N ILE A 170 8.24 1.34 8.93
CA ILE A 170 8.34 0.42 10.07
C ILE A 170 9.76 -0.17 10.20
N ILE A 171 10.39 -0.54 9.07
CA ILE A 171 11.77 -1.04 9.07
C ILE A 171 12.72 0.02 9.61
N LEU A 172 12.58 1.28 9.19
CA LEU A 172 13.39 2.39 9.68
C LEU A 172 13.20 2.62 11.18
N LEU A 173 11.96 2.56 11.67
CA LEU A 173 11.66 2.68 13.10
C LEU A 173 12.31 1.54 13.90
N LEU A 174 12.16 0.29 13.46
CA LEU A 174 12.77 -0.86 14.14
C LEU A 174 14.30 -0.80 14.10
N PHE A 175 14.87 -0.37 13.00
CA PHE A 175 16.32 -0.19 12.86
C PHE A 175 16.85 0.82 13.88
N TRP A 176 16.12 1.93 14.06
CA TRP A 176 16.50 2.97 15.02
C TRP A 176 16.35 2.52 16.47
N TYR A 177 15.27 1.79 16.78
CA TYR A 177 14.95 1.39 18.15
C TYR A 177 15.74 0.17 18.59
N ASN A 178 15.80 -0.88 17.78
CA ASN A 178 16.50 -2.13 18.09
C ASN A 178 16.86 -2.92 16.82
N GLY A 179 18.10 -2.75 16.33
CA GLY A 179 18.58 -3.44 15.13
C GLY A 179 18.61 -4.97 15.26
N ILE A 180 18.74 -5.51 16.49
CA ILE A 180 18.73 -6.96 16.72
C ILE A 180 17.31 -7.51 16.51
N ALA A 181 16.29 -6.81 16.99
CA ALA A 181 14.90 -7.19 16.77
C ALA A 181 14.55 -7.18 15.27
N LEU A 182 15.07 -6.20 14.52
CA LEU A 182 14.92 -6.16 13.06
C LEU A 182 15.57 -7.38 12.39
N LEU A 183 16.80 -7.75 12.77
CA LEU A 183 17.47 -8.93 12.23
C LEU A 183 16.71 -10.22 12.51
N MET A 184 16.17 -10.37 13.72
CA MET A 184 15.33 -11.52 14.08
C MET A 184 14.06 -11.59 13.22
N LEU A 185 13.40 -10.45 12.99
CA LEU A 185 12.19 -10.35 12.19
C LEU A 185 12.47 -10.69 10.71
N VAL A 186 13.56 -10.17 10.14
CA VAL A 186 13.99 -10.48 8.78
C VAL A 186 14.35 -11.95 8.63
N ALA A 187 15.07 -12.53 9.60
CA ALA A 187 15.41 -13.95 9.62
C ALA A 187 14.15 -14.84 9.70
N LEU A 188 13.17 -14.45 10.51
CA LEU A 188 11.91 -15.17 10.65
C LEU A 188 11.10 -15.12 9.36
N ILE A 189 10.90 -13.95 8.76
CA ILE A 189 10.16 -13.79 7.50
C ILE A 189 10.88 -14.53 6.37
N GLY A 190 12.20 -14.36 6.26
CA GLY A 190 13.02 -15.07 5.27
C GLY A 190 12.94 -16.58 5.42
N GLY A 191 13.04 -17.08 6.65
CA GLY A 191 12.90 -18.51 6.96
C GLY A 191 11.53 -19.08 6.58
N VAL A 192 10.45 -18.37 6.92
CA VAL A 192 9.08 -18.75 6.54
C VAL A 192 8.91 -18.75 5.02
N THR A 193 9.44 -17.75 4.33
CA THR A 193 9.35 -17.64 2.86
C THR A 193 10.09 -18.78 2.17
N ILE A 194 11.31 -19.10 2.62
CA ILE A 194 12.11 -20.21 2.09
C ILE A 194 11.41 -21.55 2.36
N ALA A 195 10.90 -21.75 3.57
CA ALA A 195 10.17 -22.96 3.93
C ALA A 195 8.91 -23.14 3.07
N TYR A 196 8.16 -22.04 2.84
CA TYR A 196 7.00 -22.05 1.96
C TYR A 196 7.39 -22.42 0.52
N ASP A 197 8.42 -21.79 -0.02
CA ASP A 197 8.89 -22.06 -1.39
C ASP A 197 9.33 -23.52 -1.56
N GLN A 198 10.05 -24.08 -0.60
CA GLN A 198 10.48 -25.49 -0.64
C GLN A 198 9.33 -26.48 -0.53
N LEU A 199 8.31 -26.18 0.29
CA LEU A 199 7.18 -27.07 0.50
C LEU A 199 6.17 -27.05 -0.66
N PHE A 200 5.94 -25.87 -1.25
CA PHE A 200 4.88 -25.68 -2.23
C PHE A 200 5.35 -25.69 -3.69
N LYS A 201 6.63 -25.36 -3.97
CA LYS A 201 7.17 -25.34 -5.34
C LYS A 201 6.99 -26.71 -6.03
N LYS A 202 7.28 -27.81 -5.34
CA LYS A 202 7.09 -29.17 -5.89
C LYS A 202 5.62 -29.48 -6.20
N ARG A 203 4.66 -28.95 -5.42
CA ARG A 203 3.21 -29.17 -5.66
C ARG A 203 2.69 -28.33 -6.81
N ILE A 204 3.19 -27.09 -6.96
CA ILE A 204 2.79 -26.18 -8.04
C ILE A 204 3.32 -26.67 -9.38
N GLU A 205 4.57 -27.14 -9.44
CA GLU A 205 5.16 -27.72 -10.66
C GLU A 205 4.43 -29.00 -11.09
N ALA A 206 4.05 -29.86 -10.15
CA ALA A 206 3.31 -31.07 -10.44
C ALA A 206 1.90 -30.79 -11.02
N ASN A 207 1.20 -29.77 -10.50
CA ASN A 207 -0.12 -29.38 -11.00
C ASN A 207 -0.04 -28.60 -12.32
N GLY A 208 0.99 -27.78 -12.53
CA GLY A 208 1.21 -27.03 -13.76
C GLY A 208 1.46 -27.92 -14.98
N THR A 209 2.12 -29.07 -14.80
CA THR A 209 2.36 -30.03 -15.87
C THR A 209 1.11 -30.80 -16.30
N ILE A 210 0.11 -30.92 -15.43
CA ILE A 210 -1.17 -31.58 -15.73
C ILE A 210 -2.05 -30.68 -16.59
N ILE A 211 -2.08 -29.38 -16.31
CA ILE A 211 -2.91 -28.39 -17.05
C ILE A 211 -2.36 -28.16 -18.48
N ASN A 212 -1.08 -28.30 -18.70
CA ASN A 212 -0.46 -28.07 -20.02
C ASN A 212 -0.55 -29.31 -20.95
N LYS A 213 -1.03 -30.47 -20.45
CA LYS A 213 -1.21 -31.72 -21.22
C LYS A 213 -2.65 -32.00 -21.59
N SER A 214 -3.59 -31.14 -21.19
CA SER A 214 -5.02 -31.19 -21.53
C SER A 214 -5.39 -30.10 -22.54
#